data_7cdf048674c5f1670319e65e7b919fe3
#
_entry.id   7cdf048674c5f1670319e65e7b919fe3
#
_cell.length_a   1.000
_cell.length_b   1.000
_cell.length_c   1.000
_cell.angle_alpha   90.00
_cell.angle_beta   90.00
_cell.angle_gamma   90.00
#
_symmetry.space_group_name_H-M   'P 1'
#
loop_
_entity.id
_entity.type
_entity.pdbx_description
1 polymer ?
#
loop_
_entity_poly.entity_id
_entity_poly.type
_entity_poly.pdbx_seq_one_letter_code
_entity_poly.pdbx_strand_id
1 'polypeptide(L)'
;MNHFVFTIAIAPLLMFAQRSCADNRPNIIVIVCDDMGYSDLGCFGGEIATPHLDRLAAGGLRLTDFHNNAKCSETRASLLTGLWHQQSKNLRRPGHVTLAEVLGSAGYSTMMSGKW
;
A
#
# COMPACT_ATOMS: atom_id res chain seq x y z
N MET A 1 39.09 -58.98 25.24
CA MET A 1 37.68 -58.52 25.44
C MET A 1 37.69 -57.00 25.28
N ASN A 2 37.44 -56.50 24.04
CA ASN A 2 37.57 -55.08 23.74
C ASN A 2 36.19 -54.42 23.86
N HIS A 3 36.06 -53.51 24.80
CA HIS A 3 34.85 -52.66 24.92
C HIS A 3 35.02 -51.43 24.03
N PHE A 4 34.27 -51.39 22.91
CA PHE A 4 34.13 -50.20 22.09
C PHE A 4 33.08 -49.29 22.77
N VAL A 5 33.54 -48.15 23.31
CA VAL A 5 32.66 -47.10 23.81
C VAL A 5 32.30 -46.19 22.64
N PHE A 6 31.02 -46.26 22.20
CA PHE A 6 30.49 -45.35 21.20
C PHE A 6 30.10 -44.03 21.87
N THR A 7 30.92 -43.01 21.68
CA THR A 7 30.57 -41.66 22.17
C THR A 7 29.67 -40.98 21.10
N ILE A 8 28.38 -40.91 21.39
CA ILE A 8 27.44 -40.16 20.54
C ILE A 8 27.60 -38.66 20.89
N ALA A 9 28.22 -37.92 20.00
CA ALA A 9 28.28 -36.46 20.06
C ALA A 9 26.95 -35.88 19.65
N ILE A 10 26.16 -35.42 20.61
CA ILE A 10 24.94 -34.64 20.36
C ILE A 10 25.37 -33.20 20.03
N ALA A 11 25.38 -32.85 18.76
CA ALA A 11 25.59 -31.49 18.32
C ALA A 11 24.34 -30.67 18.70
N PRO A 12 24.44 -29.56 19.45
CA PRO A 12 23.31 -28.70 19.70
C PRO A 12 22.92 -28.01 18.39
N LEU A 13 21.73 -28.37 17.88
CA LEU A 13 21.08 -27.67 16.79
C LEU A 13 20.68 -26.28 17.30
N LEU A 14 21.57 -25.31 17.13
CA LEU A 14 21.28 -23.90 17.35
C LEU A 14 20.23 -23.48 16.33
N MET A 15 18.96 -23.61 16.68
CA MET A 15 17.88 -22.91 16.02
C MET A 15 18.14 -21.40 16.16
N PHE A 16 18.73 -20.83 15.14
CA PHE A 16 18.67 -19.38 14.91
C PHE A 16 17.20 -19.01 14.76
N ALA A 17 16.55 -18.68 15.85
CA ALA A 17 15.30 -17.94 15.81
C ALA A 17 15.63 -16.60 15.15
N GLN A 18 15.40 -16.51 13.85
CA GLN A 18 15.41 -15.23 13.14
C GLN A 18 14.30 -14.41 13.79
N ARG A 19 14.69 -13.52 14.69
CA ARG A 19 13.81 -12.46 15.13
C ARG A 19 13.50 -11.65 13.88
N SER A 20 12.34 -11.90 13.29
CA SER A 20 11.74 -10.97 12.34
C SER A 20 11.58 -9.68 13.13
N CYS A 21 12.51 -8.74 12.96
CA CYS A 21 12.29 -7.38 13.40
C CYS A 21 11.01 -6.95 12.69
N ALA A 22 9.92 -6.81 13.43
CA ALA A 22 8.72 -6.20 12.91
C ALA A 22 9.16 -4.83 12.38
N ASP A 23 9.06 -4.68 11.06
CA ASP A 23 9.40 -3.44 10.41
C ASP A 23 8.44 -2.37 10.93
N ASN A 24 8.97 -1.36 11.62
CA ASN A 24 8.16 -0.28 12.22
C ASN A 24 7.54 0.64 11.18
N ARG A 25 7.69 0.33 9.89
CA ARG A 25 7.08 1.11 8.82
C ARG A 25 5.57 0.90 8.77
N PRO A 26 4.78 1.97 8.63
CA PRO A 26 3.32 1.84 8.57
C PRO A 26 2.88 1.14 7.29
N ASN A 27 1.78 0.39 7.37
CA ASN A 27 1.09 -0.07 6.16
C ASN A 27 0.45 1.12 5.45
N ILE A 28 0.54 1.13 4.13
CA ILE A 28 -0.02 2.18 3.27
C ILE A 28 -1.13 1.57 2.42
N ILE A 29 -2.34 2.09 2.57
CA ILE A 29 -3.51 1.65 1.79
C ILE A 29 -4.04 2.85 1.02
N VAL A 30 -4.12 2.73 -0.29
CA VAL A 30 -4.71 3.72 -1.18
C VAL A 30 -6.00 3.15 -1.74
N ILE A 31 -7.14 3.79 -1.42
CA ILE A 31 -8.46 3.39 -1.90
C ILE A 31 -8.93 4.46 -2.90
N VAL A 32 -9.14 4.04 -4.15
CA VAL A 32 -9.61 4.92 -5.22
C VAL A 32 -10.98 4.46 -5.66
N CYS A 33 -11.99 5.25 -5.35
CA CYS A 33 -13.36 5.01 -5.82
C CYS A 33 -13.51 5.53 -7.25
N ASP A 34 -14.25 4.78 -8.08
CA ASP A 34 -14.56 5.17 -9.45
C ASP A 34 -15.95 5.84 -9.46
N ASP A 35 -16.07 6.95 -10.15
CA ASP A 35 -17.32 7.70 -10.35
C ASP A 35 -18.03 8.14 -9.05
N MET A 36 -17.31 8.29 -7.94
CA MET A 36 -17.85 8.77 -6.68
C MET A 36 -17.76 10.30 -6.62
N GLY A 37 -18.90 10.93 -6.33
CA GLY A 37 -19.01 12.38 -6.13
C GLY A 37 -18.62 12.81 -4.71
N TYR A 38 -18.37 14.10 -4.53
CA TYR A 38 -18.03 14.69 -3.24
C TYR A 38 -19.09 14.43 -2.17
N SER A 39 -20.37 14.57 -2.54
CA SER A 39 -21.52 14.43 -1.62
C SER A 39 -22.04 13.00 -1.50
N ASP A 40 -21.33 11.99 -2.00
CA ASP A 40 -21.79 10.59 -1.86
C ASP A 40 -21.44 10.00 -0.49
N LEU A 41 -20.48 10.59 0.20
CA LEU A 41 -20.07 10.16 1.53
C LEU A 41 -20.81 10.92 2.62
N GLY A 42 -21.25 10.22 3.67
CA GLY A 42 -21.94 10.82 4.82
C GLY A 42 -21.13 11.92 5.49
N CYS A 43 -19.81 11.77 5.61
CA CYS A 43 -18.91 12.78 6.21
C CYS A 43 -18.83 14.10 5.42
N PHE A 44 -19.33 14.13 4.19
CA PHE A 44 -19.48 15.33 3.36
C PHE A 44 -20.95 15.72 3.13
N GLY A 45 -21.88 15.16 3.90
CA GLY A 45 -23.29 15.47 3.82
C GLY A 45 -24.09 14.60 2.85
N GLY A 46 -23.54 13.45 2.43
CA GLY A 46 -24.23 12.48 1.59
C GLY A 46 -25.43 11.84 2.25
N GLU A 47 -26.42 11.44 1.44
CA GLU A 47 -27.64 10.75 1.90
C GLU A 47 -27.37 9.27 2.20
N ILE A 48 -26.30 8.71 1.67
CA ILE A 48 -25.93 7.31 1.83
C ILE A 48 -25.20 7.14 3.16
N ALA A 49 -25.63 6.16 3.97
CA ALA A 49 -24.94 5.83 5.20
C ALA A 49 -23.58 5.16 4.91
N THR A 50 -22.49 5.85 5.27
CA THR A 50 -21.11 5.36 5.08
C THR A 50 -20.33 5.29 6.41
N PRO A 51 -20.83 4.54 7.43
CA PRO A 51 -20.36 4.66 8.81
C PRO A 51 -18.88 4.32 9.01
N HIS A 52 -18.30 3.46 8.18
CA HIS A 52 -16.89 3.10 8.27
C HIS A 52 -16.00 4.19 7.68
N LEU A 53 -16.39 4.78 6.55
CA LEU A 53 -15.67 5.89 5.93
C LEU A 53 -15.82 7.17 6.77
N ASP A 54 -16.99 7.40 7.34
CA ASP A 54 -17.26 8.53 8.24
C ASP A 54 -16.40 8.44 9.51
N ARG A 55 -16.20 7.24 10.05
CA ARG A 55 -15.31 7.02 11.19
C ARG A 55 -13.84 7.26 10.80
N LEU A 56 -13.43 6.83 9.62
CA LEU A 56 -12.08 7.10 9.10
C LEU A 56 -11.87 8.61 8.94
N ALA A 57 -12.84 9.30 8.38
CA ALA A 57 -12.83 10.75 8.21
C ALA A 57 -12.80 11.52 9.54
N ALA A 58 -13.50 11.03 10.57
CA ALA A 58 -13.52 11.63 11.90
C ALA A 58 -12.15 11.48 12.62
N GLY A 59 -11.43 10.41 12.36
CA GLY A 59 -10.10 10.16 12.93
C GLY A 59 -8.92 10.65 12.09
N GLY A 60 -9.18 11.23 10.92
CA GLY A 60 -8.17 11.60 9.95
C GLY A 60 -8.30 13.03 9.43
N LEU A 61 -7.58 13.31 8.35
CA LEU A 61 -7.63 14.57 7.64
C LEU A 61 -8.67 14.48 6.50
N ARG A 62 -9.62 15.43 6.45
CA ARG A 62 -10.53 15.61 5.32
C ARG A 62 -10.09 16.79 4.47
N LEU A 63 -9.89 16.54 3.19
CA LEU A 63 -9.59 17.59 2.22
C LEU A 63 -10.90 18.07 1.59
N THR A 64 -11.30 19.30 1.84
CA THR A 64 -12.56 19.87 1.37
C THR A 64 -12.45 20.58 0.02
N ASP A 65 -11.24 20.85 -0.41
CA ASP A 65 -10.94 21.49 -1.71
C ASP A 65 -9.88 20.67 -2.48
N PHE A 66 -10.20 19.41 -2.69
CA PHE A 66 -9.33 18.47 -3.43
C PHE A 66 -9.84 18.27 -4.84
N HIS A 67 -9.00 18.55 -5.82
CA HIS A 67 -9.31 18.39 -7.23
C HIS A 67 -8.56 17.21 -7.85
N ASN A 68 -9.28 16.41 -8.60
CA ASN A 68 -8.71 15.33 -9.42
C ASN A 68 -8.71 15.74 -10.91
N ASN A 69 -8.32 14.86 -11.81
CA ASN A 69 -8.31 15.13 -13.25
C ASN A 69 -9.66 14.84 -13.93
N ALA A 70 -10.73 14.65 -13.19
CA ALA A 70 -12.10 14.35 -13.65
C ALA A 70 -12.24 13.15 -14.60
N LYS A 71 -11.15 12.45 -14.91
CA LYS A 71 -11.14 11.24 -15.73
C LYS A 71 -10.34 10.15 -15.03
N CYS A 72 -10.89 8.95 -14.98
CA CYS A 72 -10.35 7.84 -14.20
C CYS A 72 -8.90 7.50 -14.58
N SER A 73 -8.58 7.39 -15.86
CA SER A 73 -7.23 7.06 -16.34
C SER A 73 -6.20 8.15 -16.01
N GLU A 74 -6.59 9.40 -16.13
CA GLU A 74 -5.70 10.54 -15.89
C GLU A 74 -5.45 10.75 -14.39
N THR A 75 -6.51 10.62 -13.59
CA THR A 75 -6.40 10.66 -12.12
C THR A 75 -5.50 9.53 -11.61
N ARG A 76 -5.69 8.31 -12.09
CA ARG A 76 -4.87 7.16 -11.69
C ARG A 76 -3.41 7.32 -12.10
N ALA A 77 -3.17 7.79 -13.31
CA ALA A 77 -1.81 8.06 -13.78
C ALA A 77 -1.10 9.11 -12.92
N SER A 78 -1.77 10.21 -12.60
CA SER A 78 -1.22 11.26 -11.72
C SER A 78 -0.99 10.75 -10.30
N LEU A 79 -1.93 10.01 -9.73
CA LEU A 79 -1.83 9.46 -8.39
C LEU A 79 -0.64 8.48 -8.26
N LEU A 80 -0.48 7.62 -9.25
CA LEU A 80 0.55 6.58 -9.21
C LEU A 80 1.95 7.09 -9.52
N THR A 81 2.08 8.19 -10.25
CA THR A 81 3.39 8.74 -10.67
C THR A 81 3.78 10.02 -9.95
N GLY A 82 2.83 10.69 -9.28
CA GLY A 82 3.04 12.03 -8.72
C GLY A 82 3.22 13.13 -9.78
N LEU A 83 2.96 12.84 -11.06
CA LEU A 83 3.12 13.77 -12.17
C LEU A 83 1.78 14.37 -12.60
N TRP A 84 1.82 15.55 -13.21
CA TRP A 84 0.65 16.10 -13.90
C TRP A 84 0.16 15.15 -14.99
N HIS A 85 -1.15 15.06 -15.19
CA HIS A 85 -1.73 14.11 -16.14
C HIS A 85 -1.21 14.29 -17.57
N GLN A 86 -0.88 15.51 -17.98
CA GLN A 86 -0.26 15.78 -19.29
C GLN A 86 1.13 15.13 -19.42
N GLN A 87 1.85 15.00 -18.33
CA GLN A 87 3.17 14.36 -18.28
C GLN A 87 3.04 12.85 -18.14
N SER A 88 2.05 12.38 -17.35
CA SER A 88 1.82 10.99 -17.02
C SER A 88 0.95 10.21 -18.02
N LYS A 89 0.51 10.83 -19.13
CA LYS A 89 -0.38 10.23 -20.15
C LYS A 89 0.01 8.83 -20.63
N ASN A 90 1.27 8.49 -20.49
CA ASN A 90 1.77 7.18 -20.80
C ASN A 90 2.58 6.66 -19.61
N LEU A 91 1.96 5.90 -18.73
CA LEU A 91 2.60 5.26 -17.57
C LEU A 91 3.82 4.39 -17.94
N ARG A 92 3.88 3.90 -19.18
CA ARG A 92 5.00 3.11 -19.71
C ARG A 92 6.12 3.94 -20.31
N ARG A 93 6.06 5.26 -20.18
CA ARG A 93 7.12 6.12 -20.73
C ARG A 93 8.43 5.86 -19.99
N PRO A 94 9.55 5.65 -20.67
CA PRO A 94 10.84 5.49 -20.03
C PRO A 94 11.14 6.65 -19.07
N GLY A 95 11.55 6.32 -17.84
CA GLY A 95 11.85 7.30 -16.81
C GLY A 95 10.68 7.67 -15.88
N HIS A 96 9.47 7.16 -16.13
CA HIS A 96 8.37 7.29 -15.17
C HIS A 96 8.48 6.18 -14.12
N VAL A 97 8.54 6.57 -12.86
CA VAL A 97 8.55 5.67 -11.72
C VAL A 97 7.22 5.76 -11.00
N THR A 98 6.65 4.63 -10.64
CA THR A 98 5.37 4.57 -9.92
C THR A 98 5.58 4.54 -8.42
N LEU A 99 4.54 4.94 -7.68
CA LEU A 99 4.50 4.82 -6.22
C LEU A 99 4.83 3.39 -5.76
N ALA A 100 4.33 2.38 -6.47
CA ALA A 100 4.60 0.98 -6.16
C ALA A 100 6.10 0.63 -6.31
N GLU A 101 6.76 1.11 -7.36
CA GLU A 101 8.19 0.91 -7.58
C GLU A 101 9.03 1.63 -6.51
N VAL A 102 8.66 2.86 -6.15
CA VAL A 102 9.33 3.62 -5.08
C VAL A 102 9.20 2.88 -3.75
N LEU A 103 7.99 2.46 -3.38
CA LEU A 103 7.76 1.73 -2.14
C LEU A 103 8.44 0.35 -2.16
N GLY A 104 8.42 -0.34 -3.30
CA GLY A 104 9.13 -1.61 -3.48
C GLY A 104 10.63 -1.47 -3.27
N SER A 105 11.25 -0.42 -3.79
CA SER A 105 12.67 -0.13 -3.57
C SER A 105 12.99 0.19 -2.10
N ALA A 106 12.02 0.69 -1.35
CA ALA A 106 12.10 0.91 0.09
C ALA A 106 11.78 -0.35 0.92
N GLY A 107 11.58 -1.51 0.28
CA GLY A 107 11.34 -2.78 0.95
C GLY A 107 9.88 -3.08 1.31
N TYR A 108 8.91 -2.33 0.79
CA TYR A 108 7.50 -2.68 0.92
C TYR A 108 7.10 -3.77 -0.08
N SER A 109 6.24 -4.66 0.35
CA SER A 109 5.49 -5.52 -0.57
C SER A 109 4.32 -4.73 -1.14
N THR A 110 4.28 -4.58 -2.45
CA THR A 110 3.24 -3.79 -3.13
C THR A 110 2.24 -4.69 -3.83
N MET A 111 0.97 -4.41 -3.65
CA MET A 111 -0.13 -5.16 -4.23
C MET A 111 -1.18 -4.21 -4.80
N MET A 112 -1.89 -4.65 -5.83
CA MET A 112 -3.01 -3.91 -6.39
C MET A 112 -4.18 -4.86 -6.67
N SER A 113 -5.39 -4.38 -6.43
CA SER A 113 -6.62 -5.08 -6.75
C SER A 113 -7.63 -4.10 -7.35
N GLY A 114 -8.38 -4.53 -8.34
CA GLY A 114 -9.40 -3.74 -9.00
C GLY A 114 -8.96 -3.17 -10.35
N LYS A 115 -9.53 -2.03 -10.71
CA LYS A 115 -9.31 -1.37 -12.01
C LYS A 115 -7.94 -0.70 -12.07
N TRP A 116 -7.21 -1.02 -13.11
CA TRP A 116 -5.95 -0.37 -13.49
C TRP A 116 -6.17 0.79 -14.45
#